data_a80457dd4dad219b1c11476630e244ff
#
_entry.id   a80457dd4dad219b1c11476630e244ff
#
_cell.length_a   1.000
_cell.length_b   1.000
_cell.length_c   1.000
_cell.angle_alpha   90.00
_cell.angle_beta   90.00
_cell.angle_gamma   90.00
#
_symmetry.space_group_name_H-M   'P 1'
#
loop_
_entity.id
_entity.type
_entity.pdbx_description
1 polymer ?
#
loop_
_entity_poly.entity_id
_entity_poly.type
_entity_poly.pdbx_seq_one_letter_code
_entity_poly.pdbx_strand_id
1 'polypeptide(L)'
;MFKESDIVLSAKHIVKQFPASGGRTLTACNDVNLNVYKGKTLGIVGESGCGKSTFVRMVISLDKPTSGEILYHGKNLSDLSQKETWLNRQNMQMVFQDPLASFDPKMKIVDILTEPLINYGKLKRSEKESKARELLKMVELPEDFIDRYP
;
A
#
# COMPACT_ATOMS: atom_id res chain seq x y z
N MET A 1 -14.28 -19.34 14.85
CA MET A 1 -13.28 -18.76 15.76
C MET A 1 -12.02 -18.46 14.92
N PHE A 2 -11.46 -17.27 14.96
CA PHE A 2 -10.24 -16.96 14.19
C PHE A 2 -9.04 -17.60 14.88
N LYS A 3 -8.18 -18.23 14.09
CA LYS A 3 -6.95 -18.85 14.58
C LYS A 3 -5.80 -17.84 14.44
N GLU A 4 -4.86 -17.88 15.34
CA GLU A 4 -3.67 -17.04 15.30
C GLU A 4 -2.83 -17.31 14.03
N SER A 5 -2.84 -18.56 13.54
CA SER A 5 -2.23 -18.96 12.27
C SER A 5 -2.80 -18.27 11.03
N ASP A 6 -4.00 -17.68 11.13
CA ASP A 6 -4.68 -17.03 10.01
C ASP A 6 -4.38 -15.52 9.94
N ILE A 7 -3.59 -15.00 10.89
CA ILE A 7 -3.21 -13.58 10.91
C ILE A 7 -2.21 -13.31 9.79
N VAL A 8 -2.61 -12.44 8.87
CA VAL A 8 -1.75 -11.95 7.79
C VAL A 8 -0.98 -10.72 8.22
N LEU A 9 -1.64 -9.83 8.96
CA LEU A 9 -1.05 -8.60 9.48
C LEU A 9 -1.49 -8.38 10.92
N SER A 10 -0.55 -8.02 11.79
CA SER A 10 -0.78 -7.65 13.18
C SER A 10 -0.14 -6.31 13.46
N ALA A 11 -0.89 -5.36 13.97
CA ALA A 11 -0.39 -4.12 14.52
C ALA A 11 -0.50 -4.18 16.03
N LYS A 12 0.60 -3.86 16.75
CA LYS A 12 0.69 -3.93 18.20
C LYS A 12 1.25 -2.64 18.75
N HIS A 13 0.48 -2.00 19.64
CA HIS A 13 0.86 -0.80 20.36
C HIS A 13 1.36 0.34 19.46
N ILE A 14 0.72 0.51 18.29
CA ILE A 14 1.15 1.50 17.30
C ILE A 14 0.88 2.91 17.79
N VAL A 15 1.96 3.66 17.88
CA VAL A 15 1.94 5.12 18.12
C VAL A 15 2.55 5.83 16.92
N LYS A 16 1.91 6.88 16.45
CA LYS A 16 2.47 7.80 15.46
C LYS A 16 2.35 9.22 15.90
N GLN A 17 3.48 9.89 15.99
CA GLN A 17 3.61 11.27 16.39
C GLN A 17 4.28 12.10 15.31
N PHE A 18 3.84 13.34 15.14
CA PHE A 18 4.44 14.33 14.26
C PHE A 18 4.84 15.56 15.05
N PRO A 19 5.99 16.18 14.74
CA PRO A 19 6.34 17.48 15.27
C PRO A 19 5.29 18.53 14.85
N ALA A 20 4.88 19.38 15.79
CA ALA A 20 3.97 20.47 15.54
C ALA A 20 4.60 21.81 15.98
N SER A 21 4.04 22.94 15.54
CA SER A 21 4.56 24.26 15.85
C SER A 21 4.64 24.52 17.35
N GLY A 22 5.66 25.26 17.78
CA GLY A 22 5.86 25.62 19.19
C GLY A 22 6.37 24.47 20.05
N GLY A 23 7.11 23.50 19.50
CA GLY A 23 7.65 22.36 20.26
C GLY A 23 6.60 21.35 20.72
N ARG A 24 5.40 21.43 20.19
CA ARG A 24 4.31 20.49 20.46
C ARG A 24 4.43 19.24 19.63
N THR A 25 3.74 18.20 20.04
CA THR A 25 3.64 16.93 19.29
C THR A 25 2.18 16.65 18.99
N LEU A 26 1.88 16.34 17.73
CA LEU A 26 0.58 15.84 17.30
C LEU A 26 0.61 14.32 17.29
N THR A 27 -0.21 13.68 18.10
CA THR A 27 -0.37 12.22 18.09
C THR A 27 -1.50 11.82 17.14
N ALA A 28 -1.15 11.23 16.03
CA ALA A 28 -2.10 10.78 15.00
C ALA A 28 -2.63 9.37 15.27
N CYS A 29 -1.81 8.49 15.84
CA CYS A 29 -2.21 7.18 16.33
C CYS A 29 -1.71 7.01 17.75
N ASN A 30 -2.54 6.48 18.64
CA ASN A 30 -2.20 6.27 20.04
C ASN A 30 -2.63 4.87 20.48
N ASP A 31 -1.66 4.00 20.69
CA ASP A 31 -1.82 2.61 21.14
C ASP A 31 -2.80 1.78 20.28
N VAL A 32 -2.68 1.85 18.95
CA VAL A 32 -3.55 1.12 18.03
C VAL A 32 -3.14 -0.33 17.95
N ASN A 33 -4.11 -1.22 18.22
CA ASN A 33 -3.94 -2.66 18.17
C ASN A 33 -5.00 -3.28 17.24
N LEU A 34 -4.59 -4.08 16.23
CA LEU A 34 -5.51 -4.80 15.36
C LEU A 34 -4.84 -5.96 14.64
N ASN A 35 -5.67 -6.91 14.19
CA ASN A 35 -5.25 -8.03 13.36
C ASN A 35 -6.09 -8.10 12.09
N VAL A 36 -5.42 -8.41 10.97
CA VAL A 36 -6.07 -8.72 9.70
C VAL A 36 -5.89 -10.21 9.43
N TYR A 37 -7.00 -10.90 9.19
CA TYR A 37 -7.01 -12.34 8.95
C TYR A 37 -7.13 -12.67 7.47
N LYS A 38 -6.52 -13.77 7.06
CA LYS A 38 -6.56 -14.27 5.68
C LYS A 38 -7.99 -14.42 5.18
N GLY A 39 -8.27 -13.87 4.00
CA GLY A 39 -9.58 -13.93 3.35
C GLY A 39 -10.68 -13.14 4.07
N LYS A 40 -10.32 -12.21 4.96
CA LYS A 40 -11.27 -11.34 5.66
C LYS A 40 -11.04 -9.87 5.32
N THR A 41 -12.11 -9.11 5.37
CA THR A 41 -12.08 -7.65 5.24
C THR A 41 -12.19 -7.02 6.62
N LEU A 42 -11.29 -6.09 6.94
CA LEU A 42 -11.33 -5.27 8.13
C LEU A 42 -11.69 -3.83 7.76
N GLY A 43 -12.82 -3.33 8.29
CA GLY A 43 -13.21 -1.93 8.14
C GLY A 43 -12.63 -1.07 9.25
N ILE A 44 -12.00 0.05 8.89
CA ILE A 44 -11.53 1.08 9.83
C ILE A 44 -12.39 2.32 9.64
N VAL A 45 -13.21 2.66 10.63
CA VAL A 45 -14.13 3.80 10.61
C VAL A 45 -13.75 4.83 11.67
N GLY A 46 -14.11 6.08 11.44
CA GLY A 46 -13.84 7.19 12.34
C GLY A 46 -13.96 8.53 11.62
N GLU A 47 -13.94 9.62 12.35
CA GLU A 47 -14.06 10.98 11.84
C GLU A 47 -12.89 11.37 10.91
N SER A 48 -13.08 12.44 10.12
CA SER A 48 -11.99 12.98 9.30
C SER A 48 -10.84 13.45 10.20
N GLY A 49 -9.60 13.14 9.80
CA GLY A 49 -8.41 13.53 10.56
C GLY A 49 -8.06 12.66 11.78
N CYS A 50 -8.85 11.62 12.13
CA CYS A 50 -8.57 10.76 13.29
C CYS A 50 -7.42 9.76 13.11
N GLY A 51 -6.62 9.86 12.04
CA GLY A 51 -5.40 9.04 11.87
C GLY A 51 -5.56 7.79 11.00
N LYS A 52 -6.73 7.48 10.42
CA LYS A 52 -6.94 6.28 9.56
C LYS A 52 -5.92 6.19 8.42
N SER A 53 -5.79 7.23 7.63
CA SER A 53 -4.85 7.26 6.50
C SER A 53 -3.40 7.17 6.96
N THR A 54 -3.06 7.78 8.08
CA THR A 54 -1.73 7.67 8.71
C THR A 54 -1.43 6.22 9.09
N PHE A 55 -2.40 5.54 9.71
CA PHE A 55 -2.26 4.13 10.07
C PHE A 55 -2.07 3.25 8.83
N VAL A 56 -2.91 3.39 7.80
CA VAL A 56 -2.81 2.61 6.56
C VAL A 56 -1.46 2.82 5.87
N ARG A 57 -0.93 4.06 5.84
CA ARG A 57 0.40 4.35 5.26
C ARG A 57 1.52 3.62 6.00
N MET A 58 1.42 3.44 7.31
CA MET A 58 2.40 2.64 8.08
C MET A 58 2.28 1.16 7.75
N VAL A 59 1.06 0.64 7.57
CA VAL A 59 0.81 -0.76 7.20
C VAL A 59 1.48 -1.15 5.88
N ILE A 60 1.48 -0.26 4.89
CA ILE A 60 2.13 -0.49 3.58
C ILE A 60 3.59 0.01 3.54
N SER A 61 4.18 0.31 4.67
CA SER A 61 5.57 0.78 4.80
C SER A 61 5.88 2.06 4.00
N LEU A 62 4.91 2.97 3.82
CA LEU A 62 5.16 4.33 3.34
C LEU A 62 5.63 5.25 4.46
N ASP A 63 5.16 5.02 5.67
CA ASP A 63 5.58 5.70 6.90
C ASP A 63 6.02 4.67 7.94
N LYS A 64 6.89 5.09 8.87
CA LYS A 64 7.25 4.26 10.03
C LYS A 64 6.46 4.70 11.27
N PRO A 65 6.04 3.79 12.15
CA PRO A 65 5.51 4.15 13.45
C PRO A 65 6.58 4.85 14.31
N THR A 66 6.16 5.67 15.27
CA THR A 66 7.04 6.24 16.29
C THR A 66 7.42 5.20 17.33
N SER A 67 6.46 4.33 17.68
CA SER A 67 6.66 3.13 18.50
C SER A 67 5.61 2.07 18.18
N GLY A 68 5.79 0.87 18.72
CA GLY A 68 5.00 -0.31 18.39
C GLY A 68 5.55 -1.06 17.18
N GLU A 69 4.88 -2.14 16.81
CA GLU A 69 5.32 -3.01 15.72
C GLU A 69 4.18 -3.38 14.77
N ILE A 70 4.49 -3.47 13.48
CA ILE A 70 3.58 -3.99 12.45
C ILE A 70 4.22 -5.25 11.89
N LEU A 71 3.58 -6.38 12.15
CA LEU A 71 4.01 -7.69 11.67
C LEU A 71 3.23 -8.07 10.42
N TYR A 72 3.92 -8.39 9.35
CA TYR A 72 3.34 -8.97 8.14
C TYR A 72 3.87 -10.39 7.97
N HIS A 73 2.97 -11.38 7.99
CA HIS A 73 3.34 -12.81 8.07
C HIS A 73 4.39 -13.09 9.15
N GLY A 74 4.24 -12.49 10.33
CA GLY A 74 5.13 -12.67 11.47
C GLY A 74 6.45 -11.90 11.41
N LYS A 75 6.76 -11.16 10.34
CA LYS A 75 7.96 -10.33 10.21
C LYS A 75 7.63 -8.87 10.48
N ASN A 76 8.38 -8.22 11.36
CA ASN A 76 8.21 -6.81 11.65
C ASN A 76 8.65 -5.96 10.44
N LEU A 77 7.74 -5.15 9.93
CA LEU A 77 8.00 -4.28 8.78
C LEU A 77 9.07 -3.21 9.03
N SER A 78 9.23 -2.80 10.30
CA SER A 78 10.23 -1.79 10.68
C SER A 78 11.66 -2.31 10.63
N ASP A 79 11.85 -3.62 10.74
CA ASP A 79 13.17 -4.28 10.77
C ASP A 79 13.67 -4.68 9.37
N LEU A 80 12.83 -4.52 8.36
CA LEU A 80 13.17 -4.85 6.98
C LEU A 80 14.20 -3.87 6.41
N SER A 81 15.20 -4.40 5.73
CA SER A 81 16.11 -3.62 4.89
C SER A 81 15.35 -2.94 3.74
N GLN A 82 15.94 -1.92 3.12
CA GLN A 82 15.34 -1.26 1.94
C GLN A 82 14.98 -2.24 0.83
N LYS A 83 15.85 -3.22 0.57
CA LYS A 83 15.61 -4.24 -0.45
C LYS A 83 14.43 -5.15 -0.08
N GLU A 84 14.34 -5.59 1.17
CA GLU A 84 13.23 -6.42 1.65
C GLU A 84 11.92 -5.64 1.65
N THR A 85 11.93 -4.38 2.07
CA THR A 85 10.77 -3.48 2.01
C THR A 85 10.28 -3.32 0.57
N TRP A 86 11.21 -3.10 -0.38
CA TRP A 86 10.88 -3.00 -1.80
C TRP A 86 10.27 -4.30 -2.34
N LEU A 87 10.85 -5.44 -2.04
CA LEU A 87 10.31 -6.76 -2.42
C LEU A 87 8.96 -7.04 -1.76
N ASN A 88 8.76 -6.60 -0.53
CA ASN A 88 7.51 -6.82 0.20
C ASN A 88 6.34 -6.00 -0.36
N ARG A 89 6.61 -4.81 -0.91
CA ARG A 89 5.59 -3.95 -1.53
C ARG A 89 4.86 -4.59 -2.71
N GLN A 90 5.48 -5.55 -3.40
CA GLN A 90 4.77 -6.29 -4.47
C GLN A 90 3.59 -7.13 -3.96
N ASN A 91 3.54 -7.42 -2.66
CA ASN A 91 2.50 -8.21 -2.01
C ASN A 91 1.42 -7.35 -1.34
N MET A 92 1.60 -6.01 -1.34
CA MET A 92 0.69 -5.06 -0.72
C MET A 92 0.31 -3.99 -1.75
N GLN A 93 -0.97 -3.77 -1.94
CA GLN A 93 -1.48 -2.76 -2.86
C GLN A 93 -2.36 -1.77 -2.10
N MET A 94 -2.34 -0.52 -2.53
CA MET A 94 -3.18 0.55 -1.96
C MET A 94 -3.93 1.24 -3.08
N VAL A 95 -5.23 1.41 -2.87
CA VAL A 95 -6.05 2.31 -3.68
C VAL A 95 -6.18 3.63 -2.91
N PHE A 96 -5.72 4.72 -3.49
CA PHE A 96 -5.77 6.03 -2.87
C PHE A 96 -7.17 6.65 -2.99
N GLN A 97 -7.49 7.56 -2.08
CA GLN A 97 -8.78 8.27 -2.06
C GLN A 97 -8.99 9.11 -3.34
N ASP A 98 -7.90 9.69 -3.88
CA ASP A 98 -7.86 10.32 -5.19
C ASP A 98 -6.96 9.47 -6.11
N PRO A 99 -7.54 8.54 -6.88
CA PRO A 99 -6.76 7.66 -7.74
C PRO A 99 -6.12 8.41 -8.91
N LEU A 100 -6.69 9.51 -9.39
CA LEU A 100 -6.13 10.27 -10.50
C LEU A 100 -4.81 10.96 -10.12
N ALA A 101 -4.70 11.46 -8.89
CA ALA A 101 -3.45 12.03 -8.37
C ALA A 101 -2.31 11.00 -8.23
N SER A 102 -2.62 9.71 -8.36
CA SER A 102 -1.62 8.62 -8.26
C SER A 102 -0.93 8.34 -9.60
N PHE A 103 -1.45 8.87 -10.69
CA PHE A 103 -0.88 8.68 -12.03
C PHE A 103 0.06 9.83 -12.40
N ASP A 104 1.17 9.50 -13.06
CA ASP A 104 2.00 10.50 -13.73
C ASP A 104 1.29 10.92 -15.04
N PRO A 105 0.83 12.19 -15.18
CA PRO A 105 0.12 12.63 -16.37
C PRO A 105 0.99 12.66 -17.63
N LYS A 106 2.30 12.47 -17.51
CA LYS A 106 3.25 12.39 -18.64
C LYS A 106 3.49 10.96 -19.10
N MET A 107 3.00 9.97 -18.37
CA MET A 107 3.14 8.56 -18.72
C MET A 107 1.91 8.05 -19.47
N LYS A 108 2.10 7.27 -20.53
CA LYS A 108 1.00 6.56 -21.21
C LYS A 108 0.45 5.44 -20.30
N ILE A 109 -0.81 5.10 -20.51
CA ILE A 109 -1.48 4.00 -19.79
C ILE A 109 -0.69 2.69 -19.89
N VAL A 110 -0.13 2.38 -21.05
CA VAL A 110 0.72 1.18 -21.24
C VAL A 110 1.92 1.18 -20.29
N ASP A 111 2.54 2.34 -20.05
CA ASP A 111 3.68 2.48 -19.14
C ASP A 111 3.24 2.30 -17.68
N ILE A 112 2.19 3.00 -17.28
CA ILE A 112 1.64 2.97 -15.92
C ILE A 112 1.26 1.54 -15.53
N LEU A 113 0.53 0.83 -16.40
CA LEU A 113 0.06 -0.54 -16.12
C LEU A 113 1.20 -1.56 -16.00
N THR A 114 2.26 -1.37 -16.76
CA THR A 114 3.32 -2.38 -16.87
C THR A 114 4.58 -2.05 -16.07
N GLU A 115 4.77 -0.80 -15.65
CA GLU A 115 5.93 -0.37 -14.87
C GLU A 115 6.20 -1.25 -13.63
N PRO A 116 5.22 -1.56 -12.77
CA PRO A 116 5.47 -2.39 -11.61
C PRO A 116 5.95 -3.80 -11.99
N LEU A 117 5.37 -4.38 -13.03
CA LEU A 117 5.75 -5.73 -13.50
C LEU A 117 7.17 -5.75 -14.05
N ILE A 118 7.57 -4.71 -14.78
CA ILE A 118 8.92 -4.56 -15.33
C ILE A 118 9.92 -4.34 -14.19
N ASN A 119 9.60 -3.45 -13.25
CA ASN A 119 10.47 -3.12 -12.13
C ASN A 119 10.75 -4.33 -11.23
N TYR A 120 9.76 -5.20 -11.04
CA TYR A 120 9.95 -6.46 -10.29
C TYR A 120 10.47 -7.63 -11.15
N GLY A 121 10.86 -7.39 -12.41
CA GLY A 121 11.38 -8.41 -13.31
C GLY A 121 10.38 -9.49 -13.73
N LYS A 122 9.08 -9.21 -13.60
CA LYS A 122 7.98 -10.13 -13.93
C LYS A 122 7.48 -10.01 -15.37
N LEU A 123 7.96 -8.99 -16.11
CA LEU A 123 7.59 -8.73 -17.49
C LEU A 123 8.78 -8.22 -18.28
N LYS A 124 8.99 -8.75 -19.49
CA LYS A 124 9.97 -8.20 -20.43
C LYS A 124 9.40 -6.99 -21.13
N ARG A 125 10.27 -6.02 -21.48
CA ARG A 125 9.85 -4.81 -22.20
C ARG A 125 9.16 -5.10 -23.54
N SER A 126 9.55 -6.19 -24.23
CA SER A 126 8.93 -6.63 -25.48
C SER A 126 7.48 -7.13 -25.33
N GLU A 127 7.06 -7.48 -24.12
CA GLU A 127 5.72 -8.03 -23.82
C GLU A 127 4.77 -6.96 -23.28
N LYS A 128 5.24 -5.71 -23.17
CA LYS A 128 4.58 -4.60 -22.52
C LYS A 128 3.18 -4.30 -23.06
N GLU A 129 3.06 -4.14 -24.39
CA GLU A 129 1.77 -3.81 -25.03
C GLU A 129 0.76 -4.94 -24.88
N SER A 130 1.18 -6.18 -25.14
CA SER A 130 0.33 -7.35 -24.99
C SER A 130 -0.21 -7.48 -23.57
N LYS A 131 0.65 -7.28 -22.56
CA LYS A 131 0.25 -7.34 -21.16
C LYS A 131 -0.67 -6.18 -20.76
N ALA A 132 -0.42 -4.98 -21.25
CA ALA A 132 -1.28 -3.83 -20.97
C ALA A 132 -2.70 -4.02 -21.53
N ARG A 133 -2.83 -4.56 -22.77
CA ARG A 133 -4.14 -4.90 -23.36
C ARG A 133 -4.88 -5.96 -22.54
N GLU A 134 -4.18 -7.01 -22.12
CA GLU A 134 -4.74 -8.02 -21.21
C GLU A 134 -5.29 -7.41 -19.92
N LEU A 135 -4.52 -6.51 -19.27
CA LEU A 135 -4.92 -5.85 -18.04
C LEU A 135 -6.14 -4.93 -18.23
N LEU A 136 -6.19 -4.17 -19.34
CA LEU A 136 -7.37 -3.36 -19.67
C LEU A 136 -8.60 -4.22 -19.87
N LYS A 137 -8.47 -5.32 -20.59
CA LYS A 137 -9.57 -6.26 -20.80
C LYS A 137 -10.09 -6.88 -19.51
N MET A 138 -9.21 -7.18 -18.54
CA MET A 138 -9.60 -7.69 -17.22
C MET A 138 -10.52 -6.74 -16.46
N VAL A 139 -10.42 -5.43 -16.70
CA VAL A 139 -11.26 -4.40 -16.08
C VAL A 139 -12.30 -3.83 -17.05
N GLU A 140 -12.57 -4.53 -18.15
CA GLU A 140 -13.58 -4.18 -19.16
C GLU A 140 -13.37 -2.82 -19.83
N LEU A 141 -12.11 -2.38 -19.92
CA LEU A 141 -11.73 -1.15 -20.63
C LEU A 141 -11.26 -1.48 -22.06
N PRO A 142 -11.48 -0.55 -23.01
CA PRO A 142 -11.02 -0.69 -24.39
C PRO A 142 -9.49 -0.84 -24.48
N GLU A 143 -9.04 -1.79 -25.31
CA GLU A 143 -7.62 -2.10 -25.45
C GLU A 143 -6.80 -0.98 -26.10
N ASP A 144 -7.44 -0.09 -26.87
CA ASP A 144 -6.82 1.11 -27.49
C ASP A 144 -6.43 2.19 -26.46
N PHE A 145 -6.90 2.07 -25.20
CA PHE A 145 -6.53 3.00 -24.14
C PHE A 145 -5.04 2.94 -23.78
N ILE A 146 -4.31 1.92 -24.21
CA ILE A 146 -2.87 1.80 -23.96
C ILE A 146 -2.07 3.02 -24.39
N ASP A 147 -2.51 3.71 -25.46
CA ASP A 147 -1.83 4.88 -26.00
C ASP A 147 -2.26 6.21 -25.41
N ARG A 148 -3.29 6.21 -24.55
CA ARG A 148 -3.80 7.42 -23.90
C ARG A 148 -2.97 7.77 -22.66
N TYR A 149 -3.17 9.01 -22.23
CA TYR A 149 -2.68 9.54 -20.95
C TYR A 149 -3.83 9.59 -19.95
N PRO A 150 -3.53 9.59 -18.63
CA PRO A 150 -4.55 9.75 -17.59
C PRO A 150 -5.34 11.03 -17.70
#